data_7629db4f337c632fec543c8d259471f7
#
_entry.id   7629db4f337c632fec543c8d259471f7
#
_cell.length_a   1.000
_cell.length_b   1.000
_cell.length_c   1.000
_cell.angle_alpha   90.00
_cell.angle_beta   90.00
_cell.angle_gamma   90.00
#
_symmetry.space_group_name_H-M   'P 1'
#
loop_
_entity.id
_entity.type
_entity.pdbx_description
1 polymer ?
#
loop_
_entity_poly.entity_id
_entity_poly.type
_entity_poly.pdbx_seq_one_letter_code
_entity_poly.pdbx_strand_id
1 'polypeptide(L)'
;MTPIEILRPGMAGLMAGLILLCAADMARAKGTGLIFISNEKSNEITVLDSRTQEVIRTFPTCRRPRGMHFNADRSQFFVGCADDSQIAIYEVATQKLVGRIRGVEEPETFDLHPNGRHLYISNEEDATATLFDIETKEMLAEFETGEEPEGVLITADGKLVFVASEAADLVHVIDVEAGKIVKDIPVDVRPRRFALTPDQRELWVSAELSGMVNIIDMATLTVVADIAFRPTGFRREQVTPVDLLITRNGALAYVALGRANHVAVVDVKTRKILDYILVGKRPWGLALTADEALLYVANGLSDDITIVDTKTRKGLKSIPVGRVPYGILIDDE
;
A
#
# COMPACT_ATOMS: atom_id res chain seq x y z
N MET A 1 -6.43 -8.76 95.52
CA MET A 1 -7.44 -8.10 94.66
C MET A 1 -6.73 -7.13 93.79
N THR A 2 -6.34 -7.57 92.61
CA THR A 2 -5.57 -6.82 91.56
C THR A 2 -6.52 -6.47 90.46
N PRO A 3 -6.49 -5.22 89.90
CA PRO A 3 -7.40 -4.84 88.81
C PRO A 3 -6.83 -5.27 87.46
N ILE A 4 -7.74 -5.60 86.60
CA ILE A 4 -7.56 -6.05 85.25
C ILE A 4 -7.27 -4.84 84.35
N GLU A 5 -6.09 -4.86 83.62
CA GLU A 5 -5.79 -3.88 82.57
C GLU A 5 -6.52 -4.28 81.30
N ILE A 6 -7.19 -3.29 80.69
CA ILE A 6 -7.88 -3.42 79.41
C ILE A 6 -6.92 -2.99 78.32
N LEU A 7 -6.50 -3.94 77.48
CA LEU A 7 -5.75 -3.68 76.25
C LEU A 7 -6.62 -3.04 75.18
N ARG A 8 -6.23 -1.88 74.65
CA ARG A 8 -6.79 -1.24 73.47
C ARG A 8 -6.21 -1.84 72.16
N PRO A 9 -7.03 -2.10 71.13
CA PRO A 9 -6.51 -2.58 69.87
C PRO A 9 -5.88 -1.45 69.04
N GLY A 10 -4.69 -1.69 68.52
CA GLY A 10 -3.98 -0.78 67.62
C GLY A 10 -4.63 -0.65 66.25
N MET A 11 -4.69 0.57 65.78
CA MET A 11 -5.07 0.92 64.41
C MET A 11 -4.05 0.40 63.41
N ALA A 12 -4.43 -0.59 62.63
CA ALA A 12 -3.66 -1.00 61.42
C ALA A 12 -3.92 0.03 60.34
N GLY A 13 -2.84 0.78 60.01
CA GLY A 13 -2.87 1.71 58.88
C GLY A 13 -2.87 0.94 57.54
N LEU A 14 -3.94 1.09 56.75
CA LEU A 14 -4.00 0.67 55.37
C LEU A 14 -3.13 1.63 54.54
N MET A 15 -1.95 1.19 54.13
CA MET A 15 -1.21 1.84 53.02
C MET A 15 -1.85 1.43 51.69
N ALA A 16 -2.70 2.30 51.16
CA ALA A 16 -3.17 2.18 49.78
C ALA A 16 -2.02 2.57 48.87
N GLY A 17 -1.34 1.57 48.29
CA GLY A 17 -0.37 1.76 47.21
C GLY A 17 -1.08 2.27 45.96
N LEU A 18 -0.90 3.55 45.65
CA LEU A 18 -1.27 4.15 44.37
C LEU A 18 -0.35 3.60 43.27
N ILE A 19 -0.77 2.57 42.56
CA ILE A 19 -0.13 2.14 41.33
C ILE A 19 -0.47 3.19 40.28
N LEU A 20 0.43 4.15 40.04
CA LEU A 20 0.42 4.96 38.84
C LEU A 20 0.68 4.04 37.64
N LEU A 21 -0.35 3.62 36.93
CA LEU A 21 -0.20 3.17 35.55
C LEU A 21 0.25 4.38 34.74
N CYS A 22 1.55 4.49 34.49
CA CYS A 22 2.07 5.27 33.38
C CYS A 22 1.59 4.55 32.11
N ALA A 23 0.43 4.93 31.59
CA ALA A 23 0.15 4.78 30.18
C ALA A 23 1.20 5.64 29.46
N ALA A 24 2.27 5.00 28.97
CA ALA A 24 3.11 5.63 27.96
C ALA A 24 2.17 5.83 26.76
N ASP A 25 1.62 7.03 26.61
CA ASP A 25 1.23 7.51 25.31
C ASP A 25 2.47 7.39 24.43
N MET A 26 2.53 6.33 23.65
CA MET A 26 3.42 6.30 22.49
C MET A 26 2.90 7.42 21.60
N ALA A 27 3.43 8.62 21.80
CA ALA A 27 3.22 9.72 20.89
C ALA A 27 3.66 9.19 19.52
N ARG A 28 2.69 8.91 18.66
CA ARG A 28 2.92 8.57 17.26
C ARG A 28 3.81 9.68 16.73
N ALA A 29 5.01 9.34 16.27
CA ALA A 29 5.93 10.34 15.77
C ALA A 29 5.19 11.09 14.66
N LYS A 30 5.10 12.41 14.80
CA LYS A 30 4.52 13.26 13.75
C LYS A 30 5.31 13.00 12.48
N GLY A 31 4.64 12.70 11.37
CA GLY A 31 5.26 12.42 10.10
C GLY A 31 6.27 13.48 9.69
N THR A 32 7.27 13.10 8.93
CA THR A 32 8.35 14.04 8.49
C THR A 32 7.87 15.10 7.53
N GLY A 33 6.67 14.94 6.95
CA GLY A 33 6.15 15.79 5.88
C GLY A 33 6.84 15.53 4.53
N LEU A 34 7.48 14.36 4.36
CA LEU A 34 8.15 13.98 3.12
C LEU A 34 7.27 13.11 2.25
N ILE A 35 7.42 13.29 0.94
CA ILE A 35 6.82 12.45 -0.09
C ILE A 35 7.93 11.83 -0.91
N PHE A 36 7.91 10.50 -1.02
CA PHE A 36 8.89 9.72 -1.77
C PHE A 36 8.27 9.18 -3.04
N ILE A 37 8.97 9.34 -4.17
CA ILE A 37 8.55 8.84 -5.48
C ILE A 37 9.66 7.95 -6.03
N SER A 38 9.35 6.68 -6.32
CA SER A 38 10.27 5.79 -7.03
C SER A 38 10.23 6.11 -8.53
N ASN A 39 11.42 6.24 -9.16
CA ASN A 39 11.55 6.54 -10.58
C ASN A 39 12.23 5.37 -11.28
N GLU A 40 11.44 4.54 -11.94
CA GLU A 40 11.82 3.23 -12.45
C GLU A 40 13.03 3.28 -13.40
N LYS A 41 13.06 4.23 -14.34
CA LYS A 41 14.08 4.29 -15.39
C LYS A 41 15.25 5.23 -15.10
N SER A 42 15.15 6.09 -14.09
CA SER A 42 16.29 6.86 -13.61
C SER A 42 16.99 6.24 -12.39
N ASN A 43 16.42 5.15 -11.83
CA ASN A 43 17.01 4.41 -10.70
C ASN A 43 17.25 5.29 -9.47
N GLU A 44 16.27 6.10 -9.14
CA GLU A 44 16.37 7.09 -8.07
C GLU A 44 15.05 7.28 -7.33
N ILE A 45 15.13 7.84 -6.14
CA ILE A 45 13.98 8.31 -5.37
C ILE A 45 13.98 9.83 -5.40
N THR A 46 12.88 10.42 -5.84
CA THR A 46 12.63 11.87 -5.69
C THR A 46 11.89 12.11 -4.38
N VAL A 47 12.32 13.14 -3.63
CA VAL A 47 11.71 13.53 -2.35
C VAL A 47 11.14 14.94 -2.46
N LEU A 48 9.87 15.09 -2.10
CA LEU A 48 9.19 16.37 -2.02
C LEU A 48 8.89 16.73 -0.55
N ASP A 49 8.83 18.02 -0.27
CA ASP A 49 8.18 18.55 0.94
C ASP A 49 6.66 18.62 0.70
N SER A 50 5.85 18.01 1.57
CA SER A 50 4.39 17.90 1.41
C SER A 50 3.67 19.25 1.52
N ARG A 51 4.25 20.23 2.24
CA ARG A 51 3.64 21.55 2.46
C ARG A 51 3.92 22.51 1.32
N THR A 52 5.18 22.56 0.84
CA THR A 52 5.57 23.41 -0.27
C THR A 52 5.29 22.77 -1.62
N GLN A 53 5.20 21.44 -1.64
CA GLN A 53 5.06 20.62 -2.85
C GLN A 53 6.22 20.91 -3.83
N GLU A 54 7.43 21.07 -3.31
CA GLU A 54 8.65 21.27 -4.07
C GLU A 54 9.57 20.06 -3.93
N VAL A 55 10.28 19.71 -4.99
CA VAL A 55 11.34 18.70 -4.94
C VAL A 55 12.49 19.28 -4.10
N ILE A 56 12.79 18.63 -2.98
CA ILE A 56 13.86 19.05 -2.07
C ILE A 56 15.12 18.20 -2.23
N ARG A 57 14.98 17.01 -2.79
CA ARG A 57 16.09 16.08 -2.98
C ARG A 57 15.75 15.02 -4.00
N THR A 58 16.79 14.52 -4.69
CA THR A 58 16.78 13.27 -5.43
C THR A 58 18.03 12.48 -5.04
N PHE A 59 17.91 11.18 -4.85
CA PHE A 59 19.05 10.33 -4.53
C PHE A 59 19.00 8.99 -5.28
N PRO A 60 20.15 8.44 -5.68
CA PRO A 60 20.19 7.17 -6.38
C PRO A 60 19.75 6.03 -5.47
N THR A 61 19.06 5.06 -6.05
CA THR A 61 18.67 3.82 -5.40
C THR A 61 19.12 2.61 -6.23
N CYS A 62 18.43 1.50 -6.10
CA CYS A 62 18.66 0.30 -6.89
C CYS A 62 18.16 0.44 -8.35
N ARG A 63 18.44 -0.57 -9.19
CA ARG A 63 17.93 -0.60 -10.56
C ARG A 63 16.45 -1.00 -10.57
N ARG A 64 15.66 -0.30 -11.39
CA ARG A 64 14.23 -0.48 -11.58
C ARG A 64 13.47 -0.47 -10.23
N PRO A 65 13.51 0.66 -9.48
CA PRO A 65 12.74 0.78 -8.23
C PRO A 65 11.25 0.83 -8.54
N ARG A 66 10.48 -0.07 -7.89
CA ARG A 66 9.05 -0.27 -8.13
C ARG A 66 8.22 0.09 -6.89
N GLY A 67 7.50 -0.89 -6.34
CA GLY A 67 6.68 -0.70 -5.16
C GLY A 67 7.47 -0.22 -3.95
N MET A 68 6.83 0.58 -3.11
CA MET A 68 7.38 1.07 -1.85
C MET A 68 6.36 0.91 -0.73
N HIS A 69 6.84 0.64 0.49
CA HIS A 69 6.00 0.52 1.68
C HIS A 69 6.76 0.98 2.92
N PHE A 70 6.07 1.63 3.89
CA PHE A 70 6.66 1.92 5.19
C PHE A 70 6.66 0.67 6.09
N ASN A 71 7.59 0.60 7.04
CA ASN A 71 7.45 -0.30 8.17
C ASN A 71 6.37 0.23 9.15
N ALA A 72 6.01 -0.58 10.15
CA ALA A 72 4.88 -0.32 11.03
C ALA A 72 4.95 1.03 11.79
N ASP A 73 6.14 1.44 12.21
CA ASP A 73 6.38 2.71 12.94
C ASP A 73 6.79 3.89 12.02
N ARG A 74 6.85 3.65 10.70
CA ARG A 74 7.24 4.61 9.67
C ARG A 74 8.66 5.17 9.83
N SER A 75 9.51 4.52 10.61
CA SER A 75 10.93 4.88 10.73
C SER A 75 11.74 4.49 9.50
N GLN A 76 11.27 3.48 8.76
CA GLN A 76 11.90 2.95 7.57
C GLN A 76 10.90 2.80 6.43
N PHE A 77 11.41 2.80 5.21
CA PHE A 77 10.65 2.39 4.03
C PHE A 77 11.44 1.39 3.20
N PHE A 78 10.68 0.51 2.57
CA PHE A 78 11.16 -0.55 1.69
C PHE A 78 10.95 -0.14 0.25
N VAL A 79 11.86 -0.56 -0.65
CA VAL A 79 11.80 -0.30 -2.10
C VAL A 79 12.05 -1.61 -2.83
N GLY A 80 11.12 -2.05 -3.66
CA GLY A 80 11.31 -3.17 -4.57
C GLY A 80 12.29 -2.78 -5.68
N CYS A 81 13.32 -3.58 -5.87
CA CYS A 81 14.41 -3.35 -6.79
C CYS A 81 14.41 -4.46 -7.85
N ALA A 82 13.55 -4.35 -8.86
CA ALA A 82 13.24 -5.45 -9.76
C ALA A 82 14.52 -5.99 -10.48
N ASP A 83 15.29 -5.13 -11.12
CA ASP A 83 16.50 -5.55 -11.86
C ASP A 83 17.71 -5.88 -10.94
N ASP A 84 17.61 -5.68 -9.63
CA ASP A 84 18.64 -6.03 -8.65
C ASP A 84 18.23 -7.19 -7.74
N SER A 85 17.06 -7.80 -7.96
CA SER A 85 16.54 -8.96 -7.21
C SER A 85 16.65 -8.78 -5.69
N GLN A 86 16.17 -7.64 -5.18
CA GLN A 86 16.24 -7.30 -3.76
C GLN A 86 15.18 -6.30 -3.33
N ILE A 87 14.92 -6.24 -2.03
CA ILE A 87 14.24 -5.12 -1.38
C ILE A 87 15.28 -4.25 -0.68
N ALA A 88 15.40 -2.98 -1.03
CA ALA A 88 16.24 -2.01 -0.34
C ALA A 88 15.48 -1.37 0.82
N ILE A 89 16.15 -1.17 1.97
CA ILE A 89 15.56 -0.62 3.20
C ILE A 89 16.24 0.71 3.51
N TYR A 90 15.45 1.77 3.59
CA TYR A 90 15.91 3.13 3.87
C TYR A 90 15.33 3.65 5.18
N GLU A 91 16.12 4.44 5.91
CA GLU A 91 15.62 5.24 7.04
C GLU A 91 14.88 6.46 6.52
N VAL A 92 13.65 6.69 6.99
CA VAL A 92 12.80 7.80 6.52
C VAL A 92 13.42 9.17 6.79
N ALA A 93 13.92 9.39 8.02
CA ALA A 93 14.44 10.69 8.44
C ALA A 93 15.71 11.13 7.69
N THR A 94 16.61 10.21 7.36
CA THR A 94 17.91 10.51 6.75
C THR A 94 18.00 10.12 5.28
N GLN A 95 17.07 9.30 4.78
CA GLN A 95 17.06 8.66 3.46
C GLN A 95 18.34 7.85 3.19
N LYS A 96 18.98 7.33 4.24
CA LYS A 96 20.13 6.46 4.12
C LYS A 96 19.70 5.00 3.99
N LEU A 97 20.38 4.28 3.12
CA LEU A 97 20.23 2.83 3.01
C LEU A 97 20.74 2.16 4.30
N VAL A 98 19.87 1.39 4.97
CA VAL A 98 20.17 0.71 6.24
C VAL A 98 20.13 -0.80 6.13
N GLY A 99 19.59 -1.35 5.05
CA GLY A 99 19.49 -2.79 4.87
C GLY A 99 19.08 -3.23 3.49
N ARG A 100 19.09 -4.54 3.26
CA ARG A 100 18.56 -5.20 2.05
C ARG A 100 18.05 -6.58 2.41
N ILE A 101 16.96 -6.99 1.77
CA ILE A 101 16.49 -8.37 1.68
C ILE A 101 16.86 -8.85 0.29
N ARG A 102 17.50 -10.01 0.18
CA ARG A 102 17.98 -10.58 -1.09
C ARG A 102 17.33 -11.93 -1.35
N GLY A 103 17.40 -12.41 -2.59
CA GLY A 103 16.78 -13.68 -2.98
C GLY A 103 15.28 -13.52 -3.24
N VAL A 104 14.91 -12.38 -3.80
CA VAL A 104 13.59 -12.06 -4.33
C VAL A 104 13.77 -11.72 -5.81
N GLU A 105 13.32 -12.58 -6.70
CA GLU A 105 13.54 -12.39 -8.13
C GLU A 105 12.47 -11.48 -8.72
N GLU A 106 12.93 -10.37 -9.31
CA GLU A 106 12.10 -9.32 -9.91
C GLU A 106 10.91 -8.88 -9.03
N PRO A 107 11.17 -8.33 -7.81
CA PRO A 107 10.11 -7.93 -6.89
C PRO A 107 9.31 -6.76 -7.45
N GLU A 108 8.01 -6.97 -7.67
CA GLU A 108 7.09 -5.96 -8.20
C GLU A 108 6.43 -5.16 -7.09
N THR A 109 5.68 -5.84 -6.24
CA THR A 109 5.11 -5.27 -5.03
C THR A 109 5.23 -6.19 -3.84
N PHE A 110 4.92 -5.62 -2.71
CA PHE A 110 4.94 -6.32 -1.44
C PHE A 110 4.04 -5.60 -0.45
N ASP A 111 3.63 -6.33 0.58
CA ASP A 111 2.87 -5.76 1.68
C ASP A 111 3.38 -6.29 3.02
N LEU A 112 3.31 -5.44 4.05
CA LEU A 112 3.80 -5.75 5.39
C LEU A 112 2.65 -6.31 6.24
N HIS A 113 2.87 -7.50 6.77
CA HIS A 113 1.92 -8.11 7.69
C HIS A 113 1.72 -7.23 8.93
N PRO A 114 0.50 -7.15 9.52
CA PRO A 114 0.19 -6.31 10.70
C PRO A 114 1.05 -6.61 11.94
N ASN A 115 1.74 -7.78 11.99
CA ASN A 115 2.71 -8.06 13.06
C ASN A 115 3.99 -7.20 12.95
N GLY A 116 4.16 -6.40 11.88
CA GLY A 116 5.30 -5.52 11.66
C GLY A 116 6.63 -6.24 11.34
N ARG A 117 6.60 -7.56 11.11
CA ARG A 117 7.80 -8.38 10.95
C ARG A 117 7.83 -9.18 9.64
N HIS A 118 6.70 -9.60 9.14
CA HIS A 118 6.58 -10.44 7.96
C HIS A 118 6.27 -9.60 6.73
N LEU A 119 6.99 -9.84 5.64
CA LEU A 119 6.83 -9.18 4.35
C LEU A 119 6.47 -10.23 3.30
N TYR A 120 5.33 -10.06 2.63
CA TYR A 120 4.94 -10.87 1.49
C TYR A 120 5.28 -10.12 0.21
N ILE A 121 5.97 -10.78 -0.73
CA ILE A 121 6.55 -10.18 -1.93
C ILE A 121 6.11 -10.99 -3.14
N SER A 122 5.66 -10.33 -4.22
CA SER A 122 5.47 -10.96 -5.53
C SER A 122 6.80 -10.97 -6.29
N ASN A 123 7.16 -12.14 -6.87
CA ASN A 123 8.36 -12.36 -7.65
C ASN A 123 7.95 -12.70 -9.08
N GLU A 124 8.05 -11.71 -9.99
CA GLU A 124 7.46 -11.79 -11.33
C GLU A 124 8.10 -12.91 -12.15
N GLU A 125 9.44 -13.01 -12.15
CA GLU A 125 10.19 -13.96 -12.98
C GLU A 125 9.99 -15.42 -12.52
N ASP A 126 9.91 -15.66 -11.21
CA ASP A 126 9.78 -17.02 -10.65
C ASP A 126 8.34 -17.52 -10.55
N ALA A 127 7.34 -16.71 -10.88
CA ALA A 127 5.92 -17.00 -10.69
C ALA A 127 5.59 -17.44 -9.26
N THR A 128 6.17 -16.77 -8.26
CA THR A 128 5.98 -17.07 -6.84
C THR A 128 5.61 -15.83 -6.02
N ALA A 129 5.02 -16.07 -4.86
CA ALA A 129 5.01 -15.11 -3.77
C ALA A 129 5.84 -15.65 -2.62
N THR A 130 6.69 -14.81 -2.02
CA THR A 130 7.56 -15.21 -0.92
C THR A 130 7.23 -14.48 0.36
N LEU A 131 7.43 -15.17 1.49
CA LEU A 131 7.32 -14.62 2.83
C LEU A 131 8.73 -14.47 3.43
N PHE A 132 9.09 -13.24 3.81
CA PHE A 132 10.33 -12.92 4.48
C PHE A 132 10.11 -12.40 5.90
N ASP A 133 11.04 -12.71 6.78
CA ASP A 133 11.21 -12.04 8.06
C ASP A 133 12.14 -10.82 7.87
N ILE A 134 11.65 -9.62 8.18
CA ILE A 134 12.39 -8.37 7.94
C ILE A 134 13.57 -8.17 8.91
N GLU A 135 13.55 -8.81 10.08
CA GLU A 135 14.63 -8.71 11.07
C GLU A 135 15.79 -9.64 10.71
N THR A 136 15.50 -10.93 10.49
CA THR A 136 16.51 -11.92 10.11
C THR A 136 16.89 -11.85 8.64
N LYS A 137 16.00 -11.30 7.78
CA LYS A 137 16.11 -11.24 6.32
C LYS A 137 16.13 -12.62 5.68
N GLU A 138 15.54 -13.60 6.33
CA GLU A 138 15.42 -14.98 5.87
C GLU A 138 14.05 -15.19 5.21
N MET A 139 14.04 -15.96 4.14
CA MET A 139 12.81 -16.45 3.53
C MET A 139 12.22 -17.54 4.42
N LEU A 140 10.97 -17.37 4.81
CA LEU A 140 10.23 -18.29 5.67
C LEU A 140 9.36 -19.26 4.89
N ALA A 141 8.83 -18.82 3.75
CA ALA A 141 7.97 -19.63 2.89
C ALA A 141 7.98 -19.09 1.45
N GLU A 142 7.64 -19.96 0.52
CA GLU A 142 7.40 -19.67 -0.89
C GLU A 142 6.09 -20.32 -1.32
N PHE A 143 5.33 -19.61 -2.15
CA PHE A 143 4.02 -20.02 -2.64
C PHE A 143 4.05 -19.97 -4.17
N GLU A 144 3.83 -21.11 -4.83
CA GLU A 144 3.67 -21.16 -6.29
C GLU A 144 2.38 -20.43 -6.68
N THR A 145 2.50 -19.37 -7.47
CA THR A 145 1.39 -18.58 -8.02
C THR A 145 1.21 -18.88 -9.50
N GLY A 146 0.33 -18.13 -10.19
CA GLY A 146 0.34 -18.08 -11.64
C GLY A 146 1.46 -17.21 -12.18
N GLU A 147 1.68 -17.22 -13.48
CA GLU A 147 2.70 -16.39 -14.15
C GLU A 147 2.46 -14.89 -13.96
N GLU A 148 3.56 -14.13 -13.90
CA GLU A 148 3.61 -12.67 -13.69
C GLU A 148 2.83 -12.22 -12.44
N PRO A 149 3.19 -12.66 -11.20
CA PRO A 149 2.59 -12.12 -9.99
C PRO A 149 3.00 -10.66 -9.77
N GLU A 150 2.02 -9.78 -9.57
CA GLU A 150 2.22 -8.34 -9.47
C GLU A 150 1.76 -7.79 -8.11
N GLY A 151 0.45 -7.69 -7.90
CA GLY A 151 -0.13 -7.10 -6.70
C GLY A 151 -0.07 -8.02 -5.49
N VAL A 152 0.24 -7.45 -4.32
CA VAL A 152 0.14 -8.13 -3.02
C VAL A 152 -0.68 -7.25 -2.08
N LEU A 153 -1.61 -7.85 -1.32
CA LEU A 153 -2.36 -7.18 -0.27
C LEU A 153 -2.64 -8.14 0.88
N ILE A 154 -2.45 -7.66 2.11
CA ILE A 154 -2.72 -8.40 3.35
C ILE A 154 -3.94 -7.82 4.05
N THR A 155 -4.83 -8.68 4.56
CA THR A 155 -5.97 -8.23 5.38
C THR A 155 -5.51 -7.57 6.67
N ALA A 156 -6.29 -6.63 7.21
CA ALA A 156 -5.92 -5.89 8.44
C ALA A 156 -5.78 -6.80 9.67
N ASP A 157 -6.44 -7.96 9.69
CA ASP A 157 -6.29 -8.98 10.73
C ASP A 157 -5.11 -9.93 10.50
N GLY A 158 -4.41 -9.79 9.36
CA GLY A 158 -3.25 -10.59 9.00
C GLY A 158 -3.54 -12.03 8.62
N LYS A 159 -4.80 -12.41 8.37
CA LYS A 159 -5.13 -13.82 8.13
C LYS A 159 -5.03 -14.25 6.69
N LEU A 160 -5.30 -13.34 5.76
CA LEU A 160 -5.28 -13.64 4.32
C LEU A 160 -4.31 -12.70 3.60
N VAL A 161 -3.62 -13.27 2.62
CA VAL A 161 -2.82 -12.52 1.65
C VAL A 161 -3.38 -12.80 0.26
N PHE A 162 -3.55 -11.74 -0.52
CA PHE A 162 -3.99 -11.80 -1.91
C PHE A 162 -2.81 -11.48 -2.82
N VAL A 163 -2.63 -12.29 -3.86
CA VAL A 163 -1.61 -12.10 -4.88
C VAL A 163 -2.29 -12.12 -6.25
N ALA A 164 -2.10 -11.07 -7.04
CA ALA A 164 -2.60 -11.01 -8.42
C ALA A 164 -1.55 -11.58 -9.37
N SER A 165 -1.93 -12.55 -10.22
CA SER A 165 -1.08 -13.08 -11.29
C SER A 165 -1.61 -12.60 -12.64
N GLU A 166 -0.85 -11.73 -13.30
CA GLU A 166 -1.28 -10.99 -14.49
C GLU A 166 -1.54 -11.91 -15.68
N ALA A 167 -0.62 -12.83 -15.97
CA ALA A 167 -0.72 -13.71 -17.13
C ALA A 167 -1.69 -14.88 -16.88
N ALA A 168 -1.98 -15.20 -15.62
CA ALA A 168 -2.91 -16.28 -15.26
C ALA A 168 -4.36 -15.82 -15.12
N ASP A 169 -4.63 -14.50 -15.08
CA ASP A 169 -5.96 -13.92 -14.82
C ASP A 169 -6.57 -14.40 -13.49
N LEU A 170 -5.72 -14.56 -12.47
CA LEU A 170 -6.08 -15.11 -11.17
C LEU A 170 -5.72 -14.15 -10.02
N VAL A 171 -6.48 -14.28 -8.93
CA VAL A 171 -6.11 -13.81 -7.61
C VAL A 171 -5.95 -15.01 -6.71
N HIS A 172 -4.73 -15.27 -6.23
CA HIS A 172 -4.42 -16.32 -5.26
C HIS A 172 -4.70 -15.83 -3.85
N VAL A 173 -5.28 -16.69 -3.03
CA VAL A 173 -5.57 -16.43 -1.61
C VAL A 173 -4.71 -17.33 -0.76
N ILE A 174 -3.76 -16.74 -0.03
CA ILE A 174 -2.91 -17.43 0.92
C ILE A 174 -3.54 -17.30 2.31
N ASP A 175 -3.77 -18.44 2.98
CA ASP A 175 -4.12 -18.48 4.40
C ASP A 175 -2.82 -18.48 5.21
N VAL A 176 -2.63 -17.44 6.01
CA VAL A 176 -1.39 -17.21 6.76
C VAL A 176 -1.17 -18.27 7.84
N GLU A 177 -2.23 -18.72 8.53
CA GLU A 177 -2.13 -19.76 9.56
C GLU A 177 -1.86 -21.13 8.94
N ALA A 178 -2.55 -21.46 7.84
CA ALA A 178 -2.35 -22.71 7.12
C ALA A 178 -1.04 -22.75 6.33
N GLY A 179 -0.42 -21.59 6.04
CA GLY A 179 0.84 -21.46 5.30
C GLY A 179 0.73 -21.98 3.86
N LYS A 180 -0.40 -21.77 3.18
CA LYS A 180 -0.64 -22.26 1.81
C LYS A 180 -1.70 -21.45 1.06
N ILE A 181 -1.70 -21.56 -0.26
CA ILE A 181 -2.80 -21.09 -1.10
C ILE A 181 -4.02 -21.97 -0.85
N VAL A 182 -5.15 -21.35 -0.50
CA VAL A 182 -6.41 -22.01 -0.17
C VAL A 182 -7.46 -21.82 -1.26
N LYS A 183 -7.26 -20.81 -2.13
CA LYS A 183 -8.20 -20.53 -3.22
C LYS A 183 -7.52 -19.74 -4.34
N ASP A 184 -7.94 -20.04 -5.57
CA ASP A 184 -7.69 -19.24 -6.76
C ASP A 184 -9.02 -18.64 -7.21
N ILE A 185 -9.05 -17.34 -7.42
CA ILE A 185 -10.24 -16.60 -7.83
C ILE A 185 -10.02 -16.12 -9.26
N PRO A 186 -10.74 -16.65 -10.26
CA PRO A 186 -10.71 -16.11 -11.62
C PRO A 186 -11.23 -14.68 -11.65
N VAL A 187 -10.50 -13.81 -12.32
CA VAL A 187 -10.82 -12.40 -12.51
C VAL A 187 -10.69 -12.02 -13.98
N ASP A 188 -10.97 -10.76 -14.33
CA ASP A 188 -10.76 -10.24 -15.68
C ASP A 188 -9.26 -10.10 -16.03
N VAL A 189 -8.98 -9.92 -17.34
CA VAL A 189 -7.64 -10.03 -17.93
C VAL A 189 -6.66 -9.04 -17.33
N ARG A 190 -5.53 -9.58 -16.88
CA ARG A 190 -4.37 -8.90 -16.33
C ARG A 190 -4.66 -8.16 -15.02
N PRO A 191 -4.95 -8.89 -13.94
CA PRO A 191 -5.13 -8.30 -12.61
C PRO A 191 -3.83 -7.70 -12.09
N ARG A 192 -3.89 -6.49 -11.48
CA ARG A 192 -2.67 -5.80 -11.04
C ARG A 192 -2.66 -5.44 -9.57
N ARG A 193 -3.54 -4.57 -9.13
CA ARG A 193 -3.51 -3.99 -7.78
C ARG A 193 -4.82 -4.20 -7.05
N PHE A 194 -4.74 -4.02 -5.75
CA PHE A 194 -5.84 -4.25 -4.83
C PHE A 194 -6.17 -3.02 -4.01
N ALA A 195 -7.45 -2.87 -3.66
CA ALA A 195 -7.90 -2.03 -2.58
C ALA A 195 -8.98 -2.75 -1.78
N LEU A 196 -8.81 -2.83 -0.47
CA LEU A 196 -9.77 -3.44 0.44
C LEU A 196 -10.66 -2.34 1.04
N THR A 197 -11.98 -2.56 1.08
CA THR A 197 -12.87 -1.62 1.76
C THR A 197 -12.56 -1.55 3.26
N PRO A 198 -12.73 -0.38 3.93
CA PRO A 198 -12.41 -0.23 5.34
C PRO A 198 -13.14 -1.19 6.27
N ASP A 199 -14.35 -1.63 5.86
CA ASP A 199 -15.14 -2.64 6.58
C ASP A 199 -14.70 -4.08 6.26
N GLN A 200 -13.68 -4.26 5.41
CA GLN A 200 -13.09 -5.54 5.00
C GLN A 200 -14.08 -6.49 4.29
N ARG A 201 -15.14 -5.96 3.68
CA ARG A 201 -16.16 -6.78 3.02
C ARG A 201 -15.92 -6.99 1.53
N GLU A 202 -15.28 -6.06 0.87
CA GLU A 202 -15.01 -6.11 -0.57
C GLU A 202 -13.54 -5.87 -0.86
N LEU A 203 -12.96 -6.74 -1.67
CA LEU A 203 -11.64 -6.55 -2.29
C LEU A 203 -11.85 -6.14 -3.74
N TRP A 204 -11.35 -4.97 -4.09
CA TRP A 204 -11.38 -4.44 -5.44
C TRP A 204 -10.07 -4.76 -6.14
N VAL A 205 -10.14 -5.27 -7.37
CA VAL A 205 -9.00 -5.71 -8.16
C VAL A 205 -9.03 -5.02 -9.51
N SER A 206 -7.99 -4.29 -9.86
CA SER A 206 -7.85 -3.72 -11.21
C SER A 206 -7.51 -4.81 -12.22
N ALA A 207 -8.19 -4.82 -13.37
CA ALA A 207 -7.95 -5.71 -14.49
C ALA A 207 -7.56 -4.89 -15.72
N GLU A 208 -6.24 -4.77 -15.95
CA GLU A 208 -5.64 -3.78 -16.85
C GLU A 208 -6.16 -3.88 -18.28
N LEU A 209 -6.13 -5.07 -18.87
CA LEU A 209 -6.48 -5.24 -20.28
C LEU A 209 -7.98 -5.39 -20.52
N SER A 210 -8.76 -5.66 -19.48
CA SER A 210 -10.22 -5.66 -19.55
C SER A 210 -10.82 -4.27 -19.43
N GLY A 211 -10.06 -3.27 -18.96
CA GLY A 211 -10.58 -1.93 -18.71
C GLY A 211 -11.58 -1.89 -17.56
N MET A 212 -11.43 -2.76 -16.57
CA MET A 212 -12.36 -2.99 -15.47
C MET A 212 -11.69 -3.03 -14.11
N VAL A 213 -12.51 -2.94 -13.08
CA VAL A 213 -12.19 -3.35 -11.70
C VAL A 213 -13.18 -4.42 -11.31
N ASN A 214 -12.68 -5.59 -10.88
CA ASN A 214 -13.50 -6.64 -10.30
C ASN A 214 -13.68 -6.42 -8.80
N ILE A 215 -14.83 -6.80 -8.27
CA ILE A 215 -15.15 -6.71 -6.84
C ILE A 215 -15.37 -8.12 -6.32
N ILE A 216 -14.50 -8.52 -5.39
CA ILE A 216 -14.54 -9.81 -4.71
C ILE A 216 -15.20 -9.62 -3.36
N ASP A 217 -16.22 -10.42 -3.06
CA ASP A 217 -16.82 -10.52 -1.72
C ASP A 217 -15.90 -11.31 -0.81
N MET A 218 -15.48 -10.73 0.30
CA MET A 218 -14.51 -11.30 1.23
C MET A 218 -15.03 -12.50 2.02
N ALA A 219 -16.34 -12.65 2.17
CA ALA A 219 -16.92 -13.78 2.89
C ALA A 219 -16.99 -15.05 2.03
N THR A 220 -17.21 -14.89 0.72
CA THR A 220 -17.33 -16.01 -0.23
C THR A 220 -16.08 -16.21 -1.07
N LEU A 221 -15.20 -15.20 -1.13
CA LEU A 221 -14.02 -15.15 -1.99
C LEU A 221 -14.38 -15.40 -3.46
N THR A 222 -15.41 -14.71 -3.95
CA THR A 222 -15.88 -14.79 -5.34
C THR A 222 -16.11 -13.39 -5.90
N VAL A 223 -15.92 -13.22 -7.21
CA VAL A 223 -16.28 -11.99 -7.91
C VAL A 223 -17.79 -11.83 -7.89
N VAL A 224 -18.28 -10.70 -7.37
CA VAL A 224 -19.72 -10.39 -7.24
C VAL A 224 -20.16 -9.22 -8.11
N ALA A 225 -19.21 -8.43 -8.62
CA ALA A 225 -19.49 -7.30 -9.53
C ALA A 225 -18.22 -6.86 -10.25
N ASP A 226 -18.43 -6.03 -11.27
CA ASP A 226 -17.39 -5.35 -12.03
C ASP A 226 -17.75 -3.89 -12.28
N ILE A 227 -16.74 -3.04 -12.52
CA ILE A 227 -16.89 -1.64 -12.88
C ILE A 227 -16.09 -1.40 -14.16
N ALA A 228 -16.77 -1.10 -15.25
CA ALA A 228 -16.15 -0.79 -16.53
C ALA A 228 -15.97 0.73 -16.70
N PHE A 229 -14.78 1.16 -17.10
CA PHE A 229 -14.45 2.58 -17.31
C PHE A 229 -14.55 2.98 -18.76
N ARG A 230 -15.11 4.17 -19.01
CA ARG A 230 -15.34 4.70 -20.38
C ARG A 230 -15.14 6.22 -20.42
N PRO A 231 -13.93 6.74 -20.18
CA PRO A 231 -13.69 8.17 -20.32
C PRO A 231 -13.92 8.61 -21.77
N THR A 232 -14.52 9.79 -21.96
CA THR A 232 -14.86 10.30 -23.27
C THR A 232 -13.63 10.47 -24.16
N GLY A 233 -13.70 10.02 -25.40
CA GLY A 233 -12.62 10.13 -26.38
C GLY A 233 -11.63 8.97 -26.39
N PHE A 234 -11.80 7.97 -25.52
CA PHE A 234 -10.95 6.80 -25.47
C PHE A 234 -11.69 5.52 -25.88
N ARG A 235 -11.03 4.67 -26.64
CA ARG A 235 -11.51 3.32 -26.94
C ARG A 235 -11.23 2.40 -25.75
N ARG A 236 -11.95 1.29 -25.65
CA ARG A 236 -11.83 0.33 -24.54
C ARG A 236 -10.37 -0.11 -24.32
N GLU A 237 -9.64 -0.43 -25.36
CA GLU A 237 -8.26 -0.94 -25.30
C GLU A 237 -7.24 0.13 -24.82
N GLN A 238 -7.67 1.38 -24.76
CA GLN A 238 -6.89 2.48 -24.22
C GLN A 238 -7.17 2.75 -22.73
N VAL A 239 -8.17 2.09 -22.17
CA VAL A 239 -8.54 2.23 -20.76
C VAL A 239 -7.93 1.06 -19.98
N THR A 240 -6.86 1.33 -19.26
CA THR A 240 -6.06 0.31 -18.60
C THR A 240 -5.95 0.60 -17.10
N PRO A 241 -6.92 0.14 -16.27
CA PRO A 241 -6.85 0.29 -14.82
C PRO A 241 -5.59 -0.36 -14.26
N VAL A 242 -4.85 0.36 -13.43
CA VAL A 242 -3.59 -0.11 -12.84
C VAL A 242 -3.68 -0.05 -11.33
N ASP A 243 -3.41 1.10 -10.72
CA ASP A 243 -3.50 1.28 -9.28
C ASP A 243 -4.88 1.78 -8.86
N LEU A 244 -5.28 1.43 -7.65
CA LEU A 244 -6.52 1.90 -7.07
C LEU A 244 -6.39 2.03 -5.55
N LEU A 245 -7.15 2.96 -4.99
CA LEU A 245 -7.25 3.14 -3.55
C LEU A 245 -8.69 3.53 -3.16
N ILE A 246 -9.05 3.22 -1.93
CA ILE A 246 -10.35 3.56 -1.33
C ILE A 246 -10.11 4.49 -0.15
N THR A 247 -10.92 5.55 -0.04
CA THR A 247 -10.85 6.49 1.09
C THR A 247 -11.10 5.80 2.43
N ARG A 248 -10.53 6.33 3.52
CA ARG A 248 -10.64 5.75 4.89
C ARG A 248 -12.09 5.60 5.37
N ASN A 249 -12.97 6.48 4.91
CA ASN A 249 -14.40 6.39 5.23
C ASN A 249 -15.18 5.44 4.31
N GLY A 250 -14.51 4.81 3.33
CA GLY A 250 -15.12 3.90 2.37
C GLY A 250 -16.10 4.55 1.40
N ALA A 251 -16.08 5.88 1.25
CA ALA A 251 -17.04 6.57 0.40
C ALA A 251 -16.62 6.61 -1.07
N LEU A 252 -15.36 6.85 -1.36
CA LEU A 252 -14.82 7.01 -2.70
C LEU A 252 -13.69 6.04 -2.99
N ALA A 253 -13.59 5.63 -4.24
CA ALA A 253 -12.41 4.97 -4.78
C ALA A 253 -11.83 5.83 -5.91
N TYR A 254 -10.50 5.82 -6.02
CA TYR A 254 -9.74 6.41 -7.12
C TYR A 254 -9.05 5.29 -7.89
N VAL A 255 -9.16 5.31 -9.22
CA VAL A 255 -8.59 4.28 -10.09
C VAL A 255 -7.76 4.94 -11.18
N ALA A 256 -6.47 4.64 -11.26
CA ALA A 256 -5.58 5.09 -12.32
C ALA A 256 -5.88 4.34 -13.61
N LEU A 257 -6.25 5.04 -14.69
CA LEU A 257 -6.67 4.43 -15.96
C LEU A 257 -5.54 4.41 -17.01
N GLY A 258 -4.30 4.30 -16.59
CA GLY A 258 -3.11 4.07 -17.40
C GLY A 258 -3.10 4.80 -18.75
N ARG A 259 -3.28 4.08 -19.85
CA ARG A 259 -3.22 4.64 -21.22
C ARG A 259 -4.29 5.70 -21.51
N ALA A 260 -5.35 5.77 -20.70
CA ALA A 260 -6.36 6.82 -20.84
C ALA A 260 -5.96 8.15 -20.18
N ASN A 261 -4.83 8.21 -19.44
CA ASN A 261 -4.34 9.44 -18.81
C ASN A 261 -5.34 10.10 -17.84
N HIS A 262 -6.16 9.31 -17.19
CA HIS A 262 -7.18 9.78 -16.24
C HIS A 262 -7.09 9.00 -14.92
N VAL A 263 -7.60 9.61 -13.88
CA VAL A 263 -8.02 8.92 -12.65
C VAL A 263 -9.55 8.94 -12.61
N ALA A 264 -10.17 7.76 -12.48
CA ALA A 264 -11.60 7.67 -12.25
C ALA A 264 -11.90 7.86 -10.77
N VAL A 265 -12.99 8.58 -10.47
CA VAL A 265 -13.57 8.72 -9.12
C VAL A 265 -14.84 7.91 -9.07
N VAL A 266 -14.93 6.97 -8.16
CA VAL A 266 -16.04 6.04 -8.03
C VAL A 266 -16.68 6.15 -6.65
N ASP A 267 -18.00 6.20 -6.60
CA ASP A 267 -18.76 6.02 -5.35
C ASP A 267 -18.77 4.53 -4.99
N VAL A 268 -18.14 4.17 -3.88
CA VAL A 268 -17.94 2.77 -3.48
C VAL A 268 -19.26 2.06 -3.27
N LYS A 269 -20.20 2.69 -2.57
CA LYS A 269 -21.50 2.09 -2.23
C LYS A 269 -22.37 1.78 -3.44
N THR A 270 -22.42 2.72 -4.40
CA THR A 270 -23.27 2.59 -5.59
C THR A 270 -22.53 2.04 -6.80
N ARG A 271 -21.19 1.97 -6.73
CA ARG A 271 -20.30 1.56 -7.83
C ARG A 271 -20.41 2.45 -9.07
N LYS A 272 -20.92 3.67 -8.89
CA LYS A 272 -21.07 4.64 -9.98
C LYS A 272 -19.82 5.49 -10.14
N ILE A 273 -19.40 5.66 -11.38
CA ILE A 273 -18.35 6.58 -11.74
C ILE A 273 -18.89 8.01 -11.60
N LEU A 274 -18.24 8.80 -10.77
CA LEU A 274 -18.63 10.18 -10.49
C LEU A 274 -17.89 11.18 -11.38
N ASP A 275 -16.63 10.86 -11.75
CA ASP A 275 -15.79 11.76 -12.54
C ASP A 275 -14.61 11.02 -13.18
N TYR A 276 -13.98 11.67 -14.16
CA TYR A 276 -12.71 11.30 -14.78
C TYR A 276 -11.78 12.51 -14.75
N ILE A 277 -10.76 12.47 -13.93
CA ILE A 277 -9.79 13.56 -13.73
C ILE A 277 -8.64 13.37 -14.70
N LEU A 278 -8.42 14.32 -15.61
CA LEU A 278 -7.28 14.32 -16.51
C LEU A 278 -5.99 14.57 -15.69
N VAL A 279 -4.97 13.73 -15.88
CA VAL A 279 -3.66 13.79 -15.27
C VAL A 279 -2.55 13.68 -16.32
N GLY A 280 -1.31 13.45 -15.93
CA GLY A 280 -0.22 13.22 -16.87
C GLY A 280 -0.35 11.90 -17.65
N LYS A 281 0.66 11.58 -18.47
CA LYS A 281 0.61 10.39 -19.33
C LYS A 281 0.92 9.12 -18.56
N ARG A 282 0.05 8.13 -18.71
CA ARG A 282 0.18 6.81 -18.12
C ARG A 282 0.26 6.87 -16.58
N PRO A 283 -0.80 7.27 -15.87
CA PRO A 283 -0.85 7.17 -14.42
C PRO A 283 -0.66 5.71 -13.98
N TRP A 284 0.26 5.52 -13.02
CA TRP A 284 0.58 4.26 -12.37
C TRP A 284 0.15 4.28 -10.92
N GLY A 285 0.98 4.83 -10.03
CA GLY A 285 0.77 4.85 -8.60
C GLY A 285 -0.07 6.02 -8.12
N LEU A 286 -0.86 5.77 -7.09
CA LEU A 286 -1.75 6.70 -6.42
C LEU A 286 -1.40 6.79 -4.94
N ALA A 287 -1.44 7.98 -4.35
CA ALA A 287 -1.35 8.14 -2.90
C ALA A 287 -2.19 9.34 -2.42
N LEU A 288 -2.96 9.15 -1.34
CA LEU A 288 -3.70 10.22 -0.67
C LEU A 288 -2.89 10.78 0.51
N THR A 289 -2.99 12.09 0.74
CA THR A 289 -2.55 12.70 2.00
C THR A 289 -3.34 12.13 3.19
N ALA A 290 -2.79 12.25 4.41
CA ALA A 290 -3.43 11.72 5.62
C ALA A 290 -4.83 12.32 5.87
N ASP A 291 -5.06 13.58 5.48
CA ASP A 291 -6.38 14.23 5.54
C ASP A 291 -7.26 13.95 4.30
N GLU A 292 -6.73 13.17 3.34
CA GLU A 292 -7.38 12.86 2.05
C GLU A 292 -7.76 14.09 1.21
N ALA A 293 -7.18 15.26 1.49
CA ALA A 293 -7.45 16.48 0.75
C ALA A 293 -6.78 16.51 -0.62
N LEU A 294 -5.62 15.85 -0.75
CA LEU A 294 -4.85 15.79 -1.99
C LEU A 294 -4.60 14.34 -2.41
N LEU A 295 -4.74 14.09 -3.70
CA LEU A 295 -4.33 12.85 -4.36
C LEU A 295 -3.09 13.12 -5.21
N TYR A 296 -2.03 12.37 -4.99
CA TYR A 296 -0.81 12.36 -5.79
C TYR A 296 -0.86 11.22 -6.79
N VAL A 297 -0.51 11.49 -8.05
CA VAL A 297 -0.59 10.55 -9.16
C VAL A 297 0.75 10.49 -9.87
N ALA A 298 1.40 9.34 -9.90
CA ALA A 298 2.64 9.11 -10.64
C ALA A 298 2.32 8.86 -12.12
N ASN A 299 2.86 9.68 -13.02
CA ASN A 299 2.60 9.61 -14.46
C ASN A 299 3.83 9.09 -15.21
N GLY A 300 3.86 7.78 -15.46
CA GLY A 300 5.04 7.06 -15.93
C GLY A 300 5.53 7.44 -17.34
N LEU A 301 4.73 8.09 -18.19
CA LEU A 301 5.15 8.48 -19.54
C LEU A 301 5.23 10.00 -19.75
N SER A 302 5.03 10.80 -18.71
CA SER A 302 5.30 12.25 -18.74
C SER A 302 6.36 12.67 -17.74
N ASP A 303 6.94 11.70 -16.98
CA ASP A 303 8.03 11.92 -16.03
C ASP A 303 7.69 12.99 -14.99
N ASP A 304 6.43 13.00 -14.53
CA ASP A 304 5.90 13.92 -13.54
C ASP A 304 4.94 13.25 -12.57
N ILE A 305 4.59 13.98 -11.52
CA ILE A 305 3.44 13.66 -10.66
C ILE A 305 2.38 14.74 -10.82
N THR A 306 1.11 14.36 -10.87
CA THR A 306 -0.01 15.30 -10.81
C THR A 306 -0.57 15.34 -9.40
N ILE A 307 -0.76 16.54 -8.85
CA ILE A 307 -1.47 16.77 -7.59
C ILE A 307 -2.92 17.14 -7.91
N VAL A 308 -3.85 16.41 -7.32
CA VAL A 308 -5.29 16.59 -7.51
C VAL A 308 -5.93 17.03 -6.20
N ASP A 309 -6.77 18.05 -6.23
CA ASP A 309 -7.67 18.39 -5.13
C ASP A 309 -8.87 17.44 -5.14
N THR A 310 -9.02 16.66 -4.09
CA THR A 310 -10.05 15.60 -4.02
C THR A 310 -11.47 16.15 -3.93
N LYS A 311 -11.64 17.31 -3.30
CA LYS A 311 -12.94 17.96 -3.14
C LYS A 311 -13.47 18.53 -4.44
N THR A 312 -12.61 19.21 -5.20
CA THR A 312 -12.98 19.81 -6.49
C THR A 312 -12.82 18.86 -7.66
N ARG A 313 -12.09 17.74 -7.47
CA ARG A 313 -11.74 16.73 -8.50
C ARG A 313 -10.97 17.35 -9.67
N LYS A 314 -10.05 18.24 -9.37
CA LYS A 314 -9.25 18.94 -10.39
C LYS A 314 -7.78 18.78 -10.15
N GLY A 315 -7.01 18.56 -11.21
CA GLY A 315 -5.56 18.70 -11.18
C GLY A 315 -5.17 20.14 -10.81
N LEU A 316 -4.33 20.29 -9.81
CA LEU A 316 -3.82 21.59 -9.35
C LEU A 316 -2.54 21.95 -10.08
N LYS A 317 -1.60 21.02 -10.15
CA LYS A 317 -0.32 21.18 -10.85
C LYS A 317 0.33 19.83 -11.12
N SER A 318 1.28 19.82 -12.07
CA SER A 318 2.21 18.72 -12.27
C SER A 318 3.61 19.14 -11.88
N ILE A 319 4.37 18.23 -11.26
CA ILE A 319 5.73 18.46 -10.77
C ILE A 319 6.62 17.46 -11.49
N PRO A 320 7.63 17.92 -12.27
CA PRO A 320 8.63 17.04 -12.86
C PRO A 320 9.41 16.29 -11.79
N VAL A 321 9.62 14.98 -12.02
CA VAL A 321 10.41 14.09 -11.16
C VAL A 321 11.39 13.28 -12.02
N GLY A 322 11.88 12.16 -11.54
CA GLY A 322 12.72 11.26 -12.35
C GLY A 322 11.93 10.55 -13.47
N ARG A 323 12.64 9.74 -14.26
CA ARG A 323 12.05 9.05 -15.42
C ARG A 323 11.21 7.85 -14.98
N VAL A 324 9.99 7.78 -15.52
CA VAL A 324 9.01 6.73 -15.26
C VAL A 324 8.71 6.62 -13.75
N PRO A 325 8.09 7.65 -13.15
CA PRO A 325 7.64 7.55 -11.75
C PRO A 325 6.60 6.45 -11.61
N TYR A 326 6.72 5.66 -10.51
CA TYR A 326 5.92 4.47 -10.29
C TYR A 326 5.18 4.49 -8.95
N GLY A 327 5.87 4.33 -7.84
CA GLY A 327 5.30 4.34 -6.49
C GLY A 327 5.39 5.70 -5.82
N ILE A 328 4.44 5.97 -4.92
CA ILE A 328 4.42 7.17 -4.09
C ILE A 328 4.17 6.76 -2.64
N LEU A 329 5.01 7.25 -1.72
CA LEU A 329 4.77 7.18 -0.27
C LEU A 329 4.68 8.57 0.30
N ILE A 330 3.70 8.82 1.18
CA ILE A 330 3.48 10.11 1.86
C ILE A 330 3.60 9.90 3.37
N ASP A 331 4.51 10.64 3.99
CA ASP A 331 4.75 10.62 5.44
C ASP A 331 4.32 11.95 6.08
N ASP A 332 3.01 12.18 6.10
CA ASP A 332 2.35 13.42 6.57
C ASP A 332 1.40 13.21 7.76
N GLU A 333 1.43 12.04 8.41
CA GLU A 333 0.57 11.69 9.58
C GLU A 333 1.06 12.28 10.90
#